data_60bcafdfac55b3907148ba5a209d21d0
#
_entry.id   60bcafdfac55b3907148ba5a209d21d0
#
_cell.length_a   1.000
_cell.length_b   1.000
_cell.length_c   1.000
_cell.angle_alpha   90.00
_cell.angle_beta   90.00
_cell.angle_gamma   90.00
#
_symmetry.space_group_name_H-M   'P 1'
#
loop_
_entity.id
_entity.type
_entity.pdbx_description
1 polymer ?
#
loop_
_entity_poly.entity_id
_entity_poly.type
_entity_poly.pdbx_seq_one_letter_code
_entity_poly.pdbx_strand_id
1 'polypeptide(L)'
;ELSENSKINFKNTNILIDKGIIDYNKNEFEVFGNFYLYEELTILSGENLKGDTSLNTFTANNVSYIYNDDLKIDSNNLYRKDNIINFYNNFLTPCELDGFFNCPTWSLRIDKTEYNIKEDKFTHFDTFLQIADYKVFYLPYFTHYGPKAPRKKGFLTPTIEFNIGGDQGIIAPYYLPIAKNTEILIKPKIFLSPNFEFLEKYQLSTTINNKSTGGDTSVVIDNIKNQNNNNINTSFTIETKQILNKNMIVSASGLFTNSISTTRSTNEEPITFENIYLRSENYDLLFKNDYLKSELSSVESFETDNLNSIPISPSLTYTNLIDLKKYFLINEFDFTILKRNESTTSNPSESFKLNINNELFNRYIIKNLFFKNKIVFNNSLSDYHFNNNEFLNHNSIKSNIKLSSDLYYQNLSSLTPRLKFIIPIQLENSNKDINEDSKSITFNYQNQFSESRFFGNDLFDSSPRLTYGLEYFIQLKRQKINFNINQSYETNLNSRYSNLINQSSKFS
;
A
#
# COMPACT_ATOMS: atom_id res chain seq x y z
N GLU A 1 -24.38 44.61 20.34
CA GLU A 1 -22.91 44.66 20.10
C GLU A 1 -22.27 43.41 20.71
N LEU A 2 -21.32 42.85 19.98
CA LEU A 2 -20.50 41.71 20.41
C LEU A 2 -19.10 42.24 20.71
N SER A 3 -18.58 41.88 21.89
CA SER A 3 -17.23 42.25 22.32
C SER A 3 -16.14 41.50 21.58
N GLU A 4 -14.90 41.91 21.77
CA GLU A 4 -13.73 41.26 21.17
C GLU A 4 -13.66 39.74 21.47
N ASN A 5 -13.32 38.92 20.43
CA ASN A 5 -13.21 37.48 20.52
C ASN A 5 -14.49 36.75 20.93
N SER A 6 -15.64 37.20 20.42
CA SER A 6 -16.93 36.55 20.70
C SER A 6 -17.10 35.27 19.91
N LYS A 7 -17.69 34.26 20.56
CA LYS A 7 -18.09 33.00 19.93
C LYS A 7 -19.61 32.95 19.78
N ILE A 8 -20.06 32.70 18.55
CA ILE A 8 -21.47 32.54 18.22
C ILE A 8 -21.68 31.09 17.79
N ASN A 9 -22.63 30.40 18.41
CA ASN A 9 -23.01 29.04 18.02
C ASN A 9 -24.37 29.10 17.34
N PHE A 10 -24.46 28.66 16.11
CA PHE A 10 -25.70 28.61 15.36
C PHE A 10 -25.87 27.22 14.71
N LYS A 11 -26.84 26.43 15.18
CA LYS A 11 -27.07 25.03 14.75
C LYS A 11 -25.75 24.25 14.77
N ASN A 12 -25.28 23.86 13.59
CA ASN A 12 -24.04 23.07 13.40
C ASN A 12 -22.83 23.95 13.01
N THR A 13 -22.99 25.29 13.09
CA THR A 13 -21.95 26.25 12.71
C THR A 13 -21.42 26.96 13.94
N ASN A 14 -20.10 27.01 14.10
CA ASN A 14 -19.42 27.79 15.11
C ASN A 14 -18.73 28.99 14.44
N ILE A 15 -18.96 30.20 14.94
CA ILE A 15 -18.33 31.38 14.38
C ILE A 15 -17.52 32.05 15.49
N LEU A 16 -16.26 32.33 15.21
CA LEU A 16 -15.38 33.16 16.03
C LEU A 16 -15.23 34.51 15.32
N ILE A 17 -15.41 35.61 16.01
CA ILE A 17 -15.36 36.95 15.42
C ILE A 17 -14.54 37.90 16.30
N ASP A 18 -13.90 38.88 15.67
CA ASP A 18 -13.23 39.97 16.40
C ASP A 18 -14.26 40.89 17.08
N LYS A 19 -15.12 41.52 16.31
CA LYS A 19 -16.19 42.37 16.78
C LYS A 19 -17.40 42.29 15.87
N GLY A 20 -18.60 42.56 16.38
CA GLY A 20 -19.78 42.54 15.52
C GLY A 20 -21.02 43.19 16.14
N ILE A 21 -22.01 43.38 15.30
CA ILE A 21 -23.33 43.89 15.63
C ILE A 21 -24.36 42.92 15.08
N ILE A 22 -25.37 42.59 15.91
CA ILE A 22 -26.54 41.84 15.47
C ILE A 22 -27.75 42.75 15.64
N ASP A 23 -28.49 42.99 14.56
CA ASP A 23 -29.78 43.69 14.57
C ASP A 23 -30.92 42.67 14.38
N TYR A 24 -31.54 42.28 15.47
CA TYR A 24 -32.66 41.32 15.47
C TYR A 24 -33.91 41.84 14.78
N ASN A 25 -34.08 43.18 14.72
CA ASN A 25 -35.26 43.79 14.07
C ASN A 25 -35.17 43.68 12.55
N LYS A 26 -33.94 43.74 12.01
CA LYS A 26 -33.66 43.63 10.58
C LYS A 26 -33.27 42.22 10.17
N ASN A 27 -33.06 41.31 11.14
CA ASN A 27 -32.48 39.99 10.92
C ASN A 27 -31.10 40.03 10.22
N GLU A 28 -30.29 41.03 10.54
CA GLU A 28 -28.97 41.25 9.96
C GLU A 28 -27.87 41.14 11.02
N PHE A 29 -26.71 40.70 10.59
CA PHE A 29 -25.49 40.79 11.39
C PHE A 29 -24.34 41.35 10.55
N GLU A 30 -23.41 42.01 11.23
CA GLU A 30 -22.21 42.57 10.61
C GLU A 30 -21.02 42.34 11.54
N VAL A 31 -19.96 41.72 11.01
CA VAL A 31 -18.71 41.47 11.71
C VAL A 31 -17.65 42.41 11.17
N PHE A 32 -16.91 43.05 12.04
CA PHE A 32 -15.81 43.95 11.73
C PHE A 32 -14.48 43.26 12.10
N GLY A 33 -13.55 43.22 11.16
CA GLY A 33 -12.29 42.47 11.31
C GLY A 33 -12.39 41.02 10.92
N ASN A 34 -11.56 40.17 11.53
CA ASN A 34 -11.46 38.79 11.17
C ASN A 34 -12.59 37.93 11.72
N PHE A 35 -12.90 36.86 10.97
CA PHE A 35 -13.83 35.84 11.42
C PHE A 35 -13.32 34.43 11.01
N TYR A 36 -13.77 33.43 11.77
CA TYR A 36 -13.61 32.00 11.47
C TYR A 36 -14.96 31.33 11.63
N LEU A 37 -15.42 30.67 10.56
CA LEU A 37 -16.68 29.93 10.52
C LEU A 37 -16.36 28.46 10.28
N TYR A 38 -16.80 27.62 11.21
CA TYR A 38 -16.57 26.17 11.20
C TYR A 38 -17.88 25.45 10.93
N GLU A 39 -17.95 24.72 9.84
CA GLU A 39 -19.00 23.76 9.53
C GLU A 39 -18.34 22.37 9.34
N GLU A 40 -19.04 21.28 9.61
CA GLU A 40 -18.54 19.88 9.61
C GLU A 40 -17.20 19.57 8.93
N LEU A 41 -17.06 19.84 7.61
CA LEU A 41 -15.88 19.58 6.80
C LEU A 41 -15.29 20.85 6.19
N THR A 42 -15.76 22.02 6.63
CA THR A 42 -15.35 23.29 6.02
C THR A 42 -14.92 24.28 7.06
N ILE A 43 -13.87 25.01 6.74
CA ILE A 43 -13.39 26.15 7.49
C ILE A 43 -13.41 27.35 6.54
N LEU A 44 -14.19 28.37 6.87
CA LEU A 44 -14.19 29.64 6.17
C LEU A 44 -13.61 30.72 7.11
N SER A 45 -12.55 31.35 6.68
CA SER A 45 -11.99 32.52 7.37
C SER A 45 -11.93 33.70 6.42
N GLY A 46 -11.95 34.92 6.96
CA GLY A 46 -11.91 36.13 6.15
C GLY A 46 -12.14 37.37 6.97
N GLU A 47 -12.51 38.45 6.29
CA GLU A 47 -12.74 39.76 6.87
C GLU A 47 -14.14 40.27 6.53
N ASN A 48 -14.71 41.09 7.45
CA ASN A 48 -15.93 41.84 7.23
C ASN A 48 -17.12 41.01 6.73
N LEU A 49 -17.56 40.08 7.59
CA LEU A 49 -18.70 39.21 7.30
C LEU A 49 -20.02 39.96 7.56
N LYS A 50 -20.88 40.06 6.54
CA LYS A 50 -22.19 40.71 6.64
C LYS A 50 -23.25 39.83 6.02
N GLY A 51 -24.38 39.66 6.72
CA GLY A 51 -25.45 38.82 6.19
C GLY A 51 -26.69 38.76 7.09
N ASP A 52 -27.55 37.78 6.77
CA ASP A 52 -28.74 37.52 7.57
C ASP A 52 -28.43 36.64 8.78
N THR A 53 -29.18 36.79 9.87
CA THR A 53 -28.99 36.06 11.13
C THR A 53 -29.17 34.56 10.98
N SER A 54 -29.69 34.05 9.87
CA SER A 54 -29.84 32.63 9.56
C SER A 54 -28.63 32.05 8.83
N LEU A 55 -27.63 32.85 8.45
CA LEU A 55 -26.47 32.50 7.65
C LEU A 55 -26.81 31.94 6.25
N ASN A 56 -28.02 32.18 5.77
CA ASN A 56 -28.41 31.75 4.43
C ASN A 56 -27.86 32.69 3.35
N THR A 57 -27.76 33.99 3.66
CA THR A 57 -27.21 34.96 2.73
C THR A 57 -26.16 35.79 3.46
N PHE A 58 -24.94 35.79 2.94
CA PHE A 58 -23.86 36.64 3.48
C PHE A 58 -22.79 36.98 2.44
N THR A 59 -22.04 38.01 2.71
CA THR A 59 -20.85 38.43 1.98
C THR A 59 -19.65 38.49 2.91
N ALA A 60 -18.47 38.24 2.39
CA ALA A 60 -17.21 38.38 3.11
C ALA A 60 -16.09 38.76 2.13
N ASN A 61 -15.03 39.37 2.68
CA ASN A 61 -13.87 39.83 1.94
C ASN A 61 -12.63 39.03 2.34
N ASN A 62 -11.63 38.94 1.46
CA ASN A 62 -10.33 38.31 1.71
C ASN A 62 -10.48 36.94 2.37
N VAL A 63 -11.28 36.06 1.74
CA VAL A 63 -11.67 34.79 2.34
C VAL A 63 -10.71 33.68 1.97
N SER A 64 -10.48 32.79 2.93
CA SER A 64 -9.86 31.48 2.74
C SER A 64 -10.88 30.41 3.11
N TYR A 65 -11.22 29.57 2.16
CA TYR A 65 -12.17 28.45 2.31
C TYR A 65 -11.43 27.13 2.18
N ILE A 66 -11.40 26.35 3.24
CA ILE A 66 -10.79 25.02 3.29
C ILE A 66 -11.91 23.99 3.32
N TYR A 67 -11.87 23.04 2.41
CA TYR A 67 -12.84 21.96 2.29
C TYR A 67 -12.17 20.61 2.45
N ASN A 68 -12.57 19.84 3.47
CA ASN A 68 -12.10 18.49 3.78
C ASN A 68 -10.56 18.37 3.89
N ASP A 69 -9.89 19.43 4.36
CA ASP A 69 -8.43 19.54 4.48
C ASP A 69 -7.62 19.34 3.15
N ASP A 70 -8.31 19.05 2.04
CA ASP A 70 -7.67 18.71 0.75
C ASP A 70 -7.75 19.85 -0.28
N LEU A 71 -8.72 20.74 -0.15
CA LEU A 71 -8.97 21.80 -1.12
C LEU A 71 -8.99 23.17 -0.44
N LYS A 72 -8.11 24.05 -0.88
CA LYS A 72 -8.08 25.44 -0.42
C LYS A 72 -8.44 26.41 -1.55
N ILE A 73 -9.38 27.32 -1.26
CA ILE A 73 -9.80 28.42 -2.14
C ILE A 73 -9.57 29.73 -1.41
N ASP A 74 -8.62 30.52 -1.87
CA ASP A 74 -8.44 31.91 -1.43
C ASP A 74 -9.12 32.85 -2.42
N SER A 75 -9.97 33.77 -1.96
CA SER A 75 -10.80 34.64 -2.80
C SER A 75 -10.87 36.06 -2.25
N ASN A 76 -10.86 37.03 -3.15
CA ASN A 76 -11.02 38.44 -2.73
C ASN A 76 -12.40 38.70 -2.16
N ASN A 77 -13.45 38.14 -2.73
CA ASN A 77 -14.81 38.33 -2.29
C ASN A 77 -15.59 37.01 -2.35
N LEU A 78 -16.45 36.83 -1.35
CA LEU A 78 -17.38 35.72 -1.28
C LEU A 78 -18.81 36.25 -1.15
N TYR A 79 -19.74 35.62 -1.89
CA TYR A 79 -21.17 35.80 -1.73
C TYR A 79 -21.86 34.47 -1.61
N ARG A 80 -22.55 34.23 -0.49
CA ARG A 80 -23.42 33.07 -0.27
C ARG A 80 -24.86 33.46 -0.40
N LYS A 81 -25.64 32.69 -1.12
CA LYS A 81 -27.09 32.72 -1.11
C LYS A 81 -27.63 31.33 -1.07
N ASP A 82 -28.32 30.99 0.01
CA ASP A 82 -28.84 29.65 0.28
C ASP A 82 -27.78 28.55 0.15
N ASN A 83 -27.92 27.68 -0.84
CA ASN A 83 -27.01 26.58 -1.11
C ASN A 83 -25.92 26.91 -2.14
N ILE A 84 -25.81 28.16 -2.56
CA ILE A 84 -24.82 28.58 -3.57
C ILE A 84 -23.83 29.55 -2.91
N ILE A 85 -22.54 29.22 -3.04
CA ILE A 85 -21.44 30.10 -2.67
C ILE A 85 -20.71 30.52 -3.94
N ASN A 86 -20.56 31.80 -4.18
CA ASN A 86 -19.78 32.37 -5.25
C ASN A 86 -18.50 32.98 -4.69
N PHE A 87 -17.37 32.56 -5.24
CA PHE A 87 -16.05 33.13 -4.97
C PHE A 87 -15.61 33.92 -6.20
N TYR A 88 -15.09 35.11 -6.02
CA TYR A 88 -14.65 36.00 -7.08
C TYR A 88 -13.16 36.30 -7.01
N ASN A 89 -12.49 36.27 -8.14
CA ASN A 89 -11.03 36.45 -8.25
C ASN A 89 -10.31 35.52 -7.28
N ASN A 90 -10.50 34.24 -7.50
CA ASN A 90 -10.04 33.23 -6.55
C ASN A 90 -8.84 32.43 -7.09
N PHE A 91 -8.15 31.86 -6.13
CA PHE A 91 -6.97 31.03 -6.31
C PHE A 91 -7.23 29.69 -5.64
N LEU A 92 -7.11 28.59 -6.38
CA LEU A 92 -7.37 27.25 -5.90
C LEU A 92 -6.10 26.42 -6.00
N THR A 93 -5.73 25.75 -4.93
CA THR A 93 -4.62 24.79 -4.87
C THR A 93 -4.92 23.65 -3.89
N PRO A 94 -4.55 22.41 -4.20
CA PRO A 94 -4.58 21.29 -3.26
C PRO A 94 -3.31 21.20 -2.40
N CYS A 95 -2.35 22.10 -2.58
CA CYS A 95 -1.09 22.06 -1.85
C CYS A 95 -1.27 22.46 -0.37
N GLU A 96 -0.71 21.66 0.53
CA GLU A 96 -0.45 22.09 1.91
C GLU A 96 0.58 23.22 1.90
N LEU A 97 0.22 24.37 2.49
CA LEU A 97 1.04 25.58 2.46
C LEU A 97 2.20 25.58 3.47
N ASP A 98 2.32 24.52 4.29
CA ASP A 98 3.31 24.41 5.36
C ASP A 98 4.54 23.55 5.02
N GLY A 99 4.70 23.16 3.75
CA GLY A 99 5.82 22.35 3.27
C GLY A 99 7.15 23.10 3.17
N PHE A 100 8.26 22.37 3.28
CA PHE A 100 9.64 22.88 3.14
C PHE A 100 9.93 23.53 1.77
N PHE A 101 9.10 23.25 0.77
CA PHE A 101 9.12 23.89 -0.53
C PHE A 101 7.96 24.89 -0.64
N ASN A 102 8.24 26.10 -1.11
CA ASN A 102 7.20 27.08 -1.41
C ASN A 102 6.19 26.47 -2.40
N CYS A 103 5.09 25.94 -1.90
CA CYS A 103 3.93 25.59 -2.71
C CYS A 103 3.16 26.86 -3.08
N PRO A 104 2.50 26.91 -4.25
CA PRO A 104 2.10 25.74 -5.02
C PRO A 104 2.96 25.51 -6.26
N THR A 105 3.30 24.23 -6.50
CA THR A 105 3.91 23.78 -7.78
C THR A 105 2.95 24.05 -8.93
N TRP A 106 1.63 23.93 -8.68
CA TRP A 106 0.58 24.32 -9.62
C TRP A 106 -0.65 24.89 -8.89
N SER A 107 -1.37 25.73 -9.58
CA SER A 107 -2.56 26.37 -9.07
C SER A 107 -3.53 26.72 -10.17
N LEU A 108 -4.78 26.98 -9.79
CA LEU A 108 -5.79 27.53 -10.68
C LEU A 108 -6.09 28.97 -10.28
N ARG A 109 -5.95 29.90 -11.20
CA ARG A 109 -6.43 31.27 -11.06
C ARG A 109 -7.76 31.39 -11.77
N ILE A 110 -8.80 31.77 -11.07
CA ILE A 110 -10.18 31.63 -11.50
C ILE A 110 -10.91 32.97 -11.29
N ASP A 111 -11.60 33.46 -12.27
CA ASP A 111 -12.38 34.70 -12.13
C ASP A 111 -13.60 34.49 -11.26
N LYS A 112 -14.33 33.39 -11.47
CA LYS A 112 -15.48 33.02 -10.65
C LYS A 112 -15.55 31.53 -10.39
N THR A 113 -15.72 31.14 -9.11
CA THR A 113 -16.10 29.77 -8.70
C THR A 113 -17.48 29.80 -8.07
N GLU A 114 -18.36 28.95 -8.53
CA GLU A 114 -19.67 28.70 -7.94
C GLU A 114 -19.67 27.32 -7.29
N TYR A 115 -19.93 27.26 -5.97
CA TYR A 115 -20.06 26.02 -5.22
C TYR A 115 -21.52 25.81 -4.82
N ASN A 116 -22.09 24.72 -5.32
CA ASN A 116 -23.42 24.27 -4.93
C ASN A 116 -23.29 23.26 -3.79
N ILE A 117 -23.60 23.70 -2.55
CA ILE A 117 -23.48 22.90 -1.33
C ILE A 117 -24.35 21.64 -1.40
N LYS A 118 -25.59 21.74 -1.93
CA LYS A 118 -26.53 20.61 -1.99
C LYS A 118 -26.08 19.51 -2.96
N GLU A 119 -25.46 19.89 -4.07
CA GLU A 119 -24.97 18.97 -5.07
C GLU A 119 -23.52 18.59 -4.82
N ASP A 120 -22.87 19.29 -3.90
CA ASP A 120 -21.42 19.23 -3.65
C ASP A 120 -20.63 19.36 -4.96
N LYS A 121 -20.92 20.42 -5.71
CA LYS A 121 -20.41 20.66 -7.06
C LYS A 121 -19.78 22.02 -7.16
N PHE A 122 -18.53 22.05 -7.62
CA PHE A 122 -17.80 23.28 -7.97
C PHE A 122 -17.88 23.49 -9.47
N THR A 123 -18.15 24.74 -9.87
CA THR A 123 -18.17 25.20 -11.25
C THR A 123 -17.25 26.39 -11.34
N HIS A 124 -16.26 26.30 -12.22
CA HIS A 124 -15.23 27.32 -12.41
C HIS A 124 -15.38 27.96 -13.79
N PHE A 125 -15.26 29.28 -13.81
CA PHE A 125 -15.36 30.09 -15.00
C PHE A 125 -14.08 30.90 -15.20
N ASP A 126 -13.61 30.99 -16.43
CA ASP A 126 -12.43 31.76 -16.83
C ASP A 126 -11.20 31.40 -16.00
N THR A 127 -10.75 30.16 -16.15
CA THR A 127 -9.72 29.55 -15.33
C THR A 127 -8.39 29.44 -16.08
N PHE A 128 -7.33 29.91 -15.46
CA PHE A 128 -5.96 29.68 -15.90
C PHE A 128 -5.26 28.68 -14.99
N LEU A 129 -4.76 27.61 -15.57
CA LEU A 129 -3.78 26.74 -14.91
C LEU A 129 -2.43 27.45 -14.87
N GLN A 130 -1.85 27.56 -13.69
CA GLN A 130 -0.51 28.11 -13.46
C GLN A 130 0.43 27.02 -12.94
N ILE A 131 1.65 27.00 -13.46
CA ILE A 131 2.75 26.19 -12.98
C ILE A 131 3.88 27.15 -12.63
N ALA A 132 4.33 27.16 -11.38
CA ALA A 132 5.35 28.07 -10.88
C ALA A 132 5.05 29.54 -11.33
N ASP A 133 3.80 30.01 -11.13
CA ASP A 133 3.28 31.34 -11.49
C ASP A 133 3.12 31.66 -12.99
N TYR A 134 3.51 30.74 -13.88
CA TYR A 134 3.29 30.92 -15.32
C TYR A 134 1.95 30.35 -15.75
N LYS A 135 1.13 31.15 -16.48
CA LYS A 135 -0.12 30.70 -17.09
C LYS A 135 0.18 29.77 -18.25
N VAL A 136 -0.16 28.48 -18.12
CA VAL A 136 0.15 27.45 -19.13
C VAL A 136 -1.05 26.97 -19.91
N PHE A 137 -2.26 27.07 -19.33
CA PHE A 137 -3.47 26.59 -19.99
C PHE A 137 -4.69 27.38 -19.54
N TYR A 138 -5.64 27.63 -20.48
CA TYR A 138 -6.89 28.32 -20.21
C TYR A 138 -8.09 27.40 -20.40
N LEU A 139 -9.01 27.41 -19.42
CA LEU A 139 -10.28 26.73 -19.44
C LEU A 139 -11.40 27.76 -19.26
N PRO A 140 -12.27 27.97 -20.24
CA PRO A 140 -13.39 28.93 -20.10
C PRO A 140 -14.41 28.44 -19.08
N TYR A 141 -14.54 27.13 -18.92
CA TYR A 141 -15.49 26.50 -18.04
C TYR A 141 -15.08 25.08 -17.72
N PHE A 142 -15.13 24.68 -16.43
CA PHE A 142 -15.07 23.28 -16.02
C PHE A 142 -15.77 23.06 -14.69
N THR A 143 -16.15 21.80 -14.39
CA THR A 143 -16.81 21.42 -13.15
C THR A 143 -16.16 20.20 -12.53
N HIS A 144 -16.13 20.15 -11.21
CA HIS A 144 -15.83 18.92 -10.46
C HIS A 144 -16.76 18.79 -9.26
N TYR A 145 -16.84 17.58 -8.74
CA TYR A 145 -17.63 17.26 -7.56
C TYR A 145 -16.71 17.14 -6.34
N GLY A 146 -17.22 17.52 -5.18
CA GLY A 146 -16.57 17.30 -3.89
C GLY A 146 -16.80 15.88 -3.37
N PRO A 147 -16.15 15.51 -2.26
CA PRO A 147 -16.21 14.16 -1.68
C PRO A 147 -17.58 13.75 -1.13
N LYS A 148 -18.46 14.70 -0.81
CA LYS A 148 -19.84 14.44 -0.37
C LYS A 148 -20.82 14.25 -1.52
N ALA A 149 -20.42 14.54 -2.76
CA ALA A 149 -21.31 14.46 -3.91
C ALA A 149 -21.83 13.03 -4.08
N PRO A 150 -23.14 12.85 -4.37
CA PRO A 150 -23.61 11.56 -4.81
C PRO A 150 -22.83 11.15 -6.06
N ARG A 151 -22.55 9.85 -6.19
CA ARG A 151 -21.79 9.30 -7.32
C ARG A 151 -22.37 9.75 -8.67
N LYS A 152 -21.74 10.70 -9.31
CA LYS A 152 -22.14 11.25 -10.61
C LYS A 152 -21.02 11.11 -11.61
N LYS A 153 -21.39 10.89 -12.88
CA LYS A 153 -20.42 10.87 -13.97
C LYS A 153 -19.84 12.27 -14.21
N GLY A 154 -18.54 12.36 -14.52
CA GLY A 154 -17.89 13.63 -14.85
C GLY A 154 -16.38 13.56 -14.79
N PHE A 155 -15.75 14.64 -15.22
CA PHE A 155 -14.32 14.81 -15.03
C PHE A 155 -13.98 15.06 -13.57
N LEU A 156 -12.93 14.41 -13.11
CA LEU A 156 -12.30 14.69 -11.82
C LEU A 156 -11.23 15.76 -12.00
N THR A 157 -10.70 16.26 -10.89
CA THR A 157 -9.61 17.24 -10.92
C THR A 157 -8.43 16.69 -11.71
N PRO A 158 -7.96 17.41 -12.76
CA PRO A 158 -6.76 17.01 -13.46
C PRO A 158 -5.54 17.01 -12.56
N THR A 159 -4.63 16.08 -12.78
CA THR A 159 -3.35 16.01 -12.10
C THR A 159 -2.20 16.15 -13.09
N ILE A 160 -1.11 16.76 -12.63
CA ILE A 160 0.12 16.89 -13.40
C ILE A 160 1.18 16.07 -12.70
N GLU A 161 1.78 15.15 -13.43
CA GLU A 161 2.89 14.34 -12.95
C GLU A 161 4.22 14.93 -13.42
N PHE A 162 5.12 15.18 -12.49
CA PHE A 162 6.48 15.62 -12.74
C PHE A 162 7.44 14.55 -12.18
N ASN A 163 8.10 13.83 -13.07
CA ASN A 163 9.14 12.89 -12.71
C ASN A 163 10.50 13.51 -13.06
N ILE A 164 11.38 13.65 -12.07
CA ILE A 164 12.75 14.12 -12.27
C ILE A 164 13.52 13.08 -13.09
N GLY A 165 13.87 13.43 -14.32
CA GLY A 165 14.53 12.51 -15.27
C GLY A 165 13.59 11.52 -15.97
N GLY A 166 12.27 11.68 -15.83
CA GLY A 166 11.25 10.83 -16.45
C GLY A 166 10.24 11.64 -17.26
N ASP A 167 9.21 10.92 -17.72
CA ASP A 167 8.12 11.51 -18.50
C ASP A 167 7.22 12.41 -17.64
N GLN A 168 6.99 13.61 -18.11
CA GLN A 168 6.01 14.53 -17.54
C GLN A 168 4.68 14.35 -18.25
N GLY A 169 3.58 14.51 -17.56
CA GLY A 169 2.26 14.34 -18.19
C GLY A 169 1.11 15.00 -17.47
N ILE A 170 0.04 15.23 -18.22
CA ILE A 170 -1.25 15.71 -17.70
C ILE A 170 -2.24 14.57 -17.76
N ILE A 171 -2.89 14.28 -16.64
CA ILE A 171 -3.94 13.28 -16.52
C ILE A 171 -5.26 14.00 -16.27
N ALA A 172 -6.28 13.70 -17.09
CA ALA A 172 -7.64 14.23 -16.93
C ALA A 172 -8.63 13.08 -16.66
N PRO A 173 -8.77 12.62 -15.40
CA PRO A 173 -9.59 11.47 -15.11
C PRO A 173 -11.08 11.72 -15.36
N TYR A 174 -11.78 10.75 -15.96
CA TYR A 174 -13.22 10.74 -16.10
C TYR A 174 -13.85 9.61 -15.32
N TYR A 175 -14.77 9.94 -14.42
CA TYR A 175 -15.45 9.01 -13.54
C TYR A 175 -16.83 8.65 -14.09
N LEU A 176 -17.14 7.36 -14.14
CA LEU A 176 -18.40 6.83 -14.64
C LEU A 176 -18.95 5.77 -13.67
N PRO A 177 -19.90 6.13 -12.77
CA PRO A 177 -20.61 5.17 -11.97
C PRO A 177 -21.66 4.44 -12.82
N ILE A 178 -21.50 3.12 -13.04
CA ILE A 178 -22.43 2.31 -13.82
C ILE A 178 -23.56 1.80 -12.96
N ALA A 179 -23.24 1.35 -11.73
CA ALA A 179 -24.18 0.82 -10.78
C ALA A 179 -23.85 1.30 -9.35
N LYS A 180 -24.70 0.97 -8.38
CA LYS A 180 -24.45 1.35 -6.97
C LYS A 180 -23.09 0.89 -6.44
N ASN A 181 -22.63 -0.24 -6.92
CA ASN A 181 -21.40 -0.90 -6.49
C ASN A 181 -20.32 -1.01 -7.58
N THR A 182 -20.59 -0.47 -8.78
CA THR A 182 -19.67 -0.59 -9.92
C THR A 182 -19.35 0.79 -10.48
N GLU A 183 -18.07 1.03 -10.72
CA GLU A 183 -17.56 2.27 -11.28
C GLU A 183 -16.49 2.01 -12.33
N ILE A 184 -16.36 2.93 -13.26
CA ILE A 184 -15.26 2.99 -14.22
C ILE A 184 -14.55 4.32 -14.04
N LEU A 185 -13.23 4.27 -13.99
CA LEU A 185 -12.36 5.43 -13.99
C LEU A 185 -11.47 5.37 -15.23
N ILE A 186 -11.63 6.32 -16.12
CA ILE A 186 -10.86 6.45 -17.37
C ILE A 186 -9.84 7.56 -17.16
N LYS A 187 -8.55 7.27 -17.25
CA LYS A 187 -7.44 8.21 -17.02
C LYS A 187 -6.62 8.38 -18.31
N PRO A 188 -7.01 9.24 -19.24
CA PRO A 188 -6.13 9.63 -20.32
C PRO A 188 -4.96 10.45 -19.78
N LYS A 189 -3.74 10.10 -20.18
CA LYS A 189 -2.50 10.81 -19.88
C LYS A 189 -1.83 11.21 -21.18
N ILE A 190 -1.60 12.49 -21.31
CA ILE A 190 -0.83 13.08 -22.42
C ILE A 190 0.54 13.43 -21.86
N PHE A 191 1.58 12.92 -22.53
CA PHE A 191 2.94 13.22 -22.14
C PHE A 191 3.39 14.57 -22.74
N LEU A 192 4.10 15.35 -21.93
CA LEU A 192 4.66 16.62 -22.32
C LEU A 192 6.09 16.38 -22.82
N SER A 193 6.26 16.51 -24.14
CA SER A 193 7.61 16.49 -24.74
C SER A 193 8.27 17.85 -24.58
N PRO A 194 9.61 17.93 -24.40
CA PRO A 194 10.36 19.19 -24.39
C PRO A 194 10.15 20.03 -25.66
N ASN A 195 9.80 19.38 -26.78
CA ASN A 195 9.55 20.03 -28.06
C ASN A 195 8.07 20.39 -28.29
N PHE A 196 7.19 20.18 -27.30
CA PHE A 196 5.73 20.42 -27.41
C PHE A 196 5.02 19.67 -28.52
N GLU A 197 5.56 18.55 -29.00
CA GLU A 197 4.89 17.67 -29.93
C GLU A 197 3.81 16.89 -29.20
N PHE A 198 2.57 17.35 -29.32
CA PHE A 198 1.40 16.72 -28.69
C PHE A 198 1.06 15.41 -29.41
N LEU A 199 0.69 14.37 -28.60
CA LEU A 199 0.15 13.08 -29.06
C LEU A 199 1.15 12.07 -29.65
N GLU A 200 2.44 12.32 -29.61
CA GLU A 200 3.40 11.29 -29.99
C GLU A 200 3.44 10.12 -28.97
N LYS A 201 3.24 10.45 -27.70
CA LYS A 201 3.12 9.48 -26.61
C LYS A 201 1.86 9.76 -25.82
N TYR A 202 1.02 8.76 -25.64
CA TYR A 202 -0.14 8.84 -24.74
C TYR A 202 -0.36 7.52 -24.02
N GLN A 203 -1.01 7.60 -22.87
CA GLN A 203 -1.48 6.46 -22.09
C GLN A 203 -2.96 6.60 -21.83
N LEU A 204 -3.69 5.51 -21.94
CA LEU A 204 -5.08 5.40 -21.53
C LEU A 204 -5.20 4.29 -20.51
N SER A 205 -5.40 4.66 -19.24
CA SER A 205 -5.67 3.72 -18.17
C SER A 205 -7.17 3.67 -17.89
N THR A 206 -7.73 2.47 -17.87
CA THR A 206 -9.15 2.25 -17.55
C THR A 206 -9.23 1.30 -16.38
N THR A 207 -9.76 1.79 -15.25
CA THR A 207 -9.98 1.00 -14.03
C THR A 207 -11.46 0.73 -13.88
N ILE A 208 -11.84 -0.53 -13.71
CA ILE A 208 -13.19 -0.97 -13.41
C ILE A 208 -13.20 -1.55 -12.01
N ASN A 209 -13.91 -0.93 -11.09
CA ASN A 209 -14.04 -1.38 -9.71
C ASN A 209 -15.48 -1.85 -9.45
N ASN A 210 -15.60 -3.00 -8.83
CA ASN A 210 -16.85 -3.49 -8.26
C ASN A 210 -16.64 -3.76 -6.78
N LYS A 211 -17.43 -3.14 -5.92
CA LYS A 211 -17.41 -3.32 -4.46
C LYS A 211 -18.74 -3.85 -3.99
N SER A 212 -18.73 -5.01 -3.36
CA SER A 212 -19.91 -5.65 -2.78
C SER A 212 -19.71 -5.95 -1.30
N THR A 213 -20.76 -6.31 -0.61
CA THR A 213 -20.67 -6.79 0.79
C THR A 213 -19.86 -8.08 0.90
N GLY A 214 -19.78 -8.85 -0.17
CA GLY A 214 -19.01 -10.10 -0.25
C GLY A 214 -17.57 -9.91 -0.72
N GLY A 215 -17.21 -8.73 -1.23
CA GLY A 215 -15.81 -8.51 -1.66
C GLY A 215 -15.66 -7.51 -2.80
N ASP A 216 -14.43 -7.32 -3.20
CA ASP A 216 -14.01 -6.34 -4.18
C ASP A 216 -13.41 -7.00 -5.42
N THR A 217 -13.65 -6.38 -6.58
CA THR A 217 -12.99 -6.74 -7.85
C THR A 217 -12.51 -5.46 -8.52
N SER A 218 -11.26 -5.46 -8.92
CA SER A 218 -10.64 -4.38 -9.70
C SER A 218 -10.05 -4.95 -10.98
N VAL A 219 -10.34 -4.29 -12.09
CA VAL A 219 -9.75 -4.59 -13.40
C VAL A 219 -9.11 -3.31 -13.91
N VAL A 220 -7.83 -3.37 -14.26
CA VAL A 220 -7.09 -2.25 -14.84
C VAL A 220 -6.62 -2.63 -16.24
N ILE A 221 -6.90 -1.78 -17.19
CA ILE A 221 -6.47 -1.92 -18.59
C ILE A 221 -5.64 -0.68 -18.93
N ASP A 222 -4.36 -0.86 -19.19
CA ASP A 222 -3.46 0.20 -19.59
C ASP A 222 -3.06 0.02 -21.06
N ASN A 223 -3.25 1.07 -21.84
CA ASN A 223 -2.83 1.13 -23.22
C ASN A 223 -1.83 2.28 -23.37
N ILE A 224 -0.63 1.99 -23.85
CA ILE A 224 0.42 2.98 -24.06
C ILE A 224 0.85 2.96 -25.54
N LYS A 225 0.82 4.11 -26.18
CA LYS A 225 1.50 4.35 -27.45
C LYS A 225 2.83 5.04 -27.19
N ASN A 226 3.91 4.45 -27.64
CA ASN A 226 5.25 5.04 -27.57
C ASN A 226 5.58 5.78 -28.87
N GLN A 227 6.40 6.83 -28.74
CA GLN A 227 6.82 7.74 -29.82
C GLN A 227 7.47 7.01 -31.01
N ASN A 228 8.26 5.98 -30.74
CA ASN A 228 9.10 5.31 -31.75
C ASN A 228 8.46 4.06 -32.36
N ASN A 229 7.26 3.71 -31.96
CA ASN A 229 6.62 2.49 -32.41
C ASN A 229 5.11 2.73 -32.62
N ASN A 230 4.60 2.40 -33.80
CA ASN A 230 3.16 2.52 -34.07
C ASN A 230 2.32 1.48 -33.30
N ASN A 231 2.95 0.57 -32.60
CA ASN A 231 2.28 -0.45 -31.83
C ASN A 231 1.76 0.10 -30.50
N ILE A 232 0.55 -0.26 -30.15
CA ILE A 232 -0.04 0.00 -28.84
C ILE A 232 0.35 -1.15 -27.93
N ASN A 233 1.03 -0.83 -26.85
CA ASN A 233 1.33 -1.78 -25.79
C ASN A 233 0.17 -1.79 -24.80
N THR A 234 -0.27 -2.98 -24.45
CA THR A 234 -1.41 -3.17 -23.55
C THR A 234 -1.00 -4.02 -22.37
N SER A 235 -1.36 -3.60 -21.15
CA SER A 235 -1.37 -4.45 -19.98
C SER A 235 -2.78 -4.58 -19.41
N PHE A 236 -3.07 -5.72 -18.85
CA PHE A 236 -4.35 -6.06 -18.21
C PHE A 236 -4.07 -6.65 -16.85
N THR A 237 -4.57 -6.02 -15.81
CA THR A 237 -4.47 -6.50 -14.44
C THR A 237 -5.86 -6.76 -13.90
N ILE A 238 -6.04 -7.92 -13.29
CA ILE A 238 -7.26 -8.26 -12.55
C ILE A 238 -6.90 -8.61 -11.11
N GLU A 239 -7.65 -8.07 -10.18
CA GLU A 239 -7.59 -8.42 -8.76
C GLU A 239 -8.99 -8.60 -8.24
N THR A 240 -9.26 -9.74 -7.60
CA THR A 240 -10.53 -9.98 -6.96
C THR A 240 -10.35 -10.72 -5.64
N LYS A 241 -11.12 -10.32 -4.64
CA LYS A 241 -11.21 -11.00 -3.35
C LYS A 241 -12.68 -11.05 -2.96
N GLN A 242 -13.20 -12.26 -2.81
CA GLN A 242 -14.61 -12.52 -2.50
C GLN A 242 -14.74 -13.35 -1.23
N ILE A 243 -15.52 -12.87 -0.29
CA ILE A 243 -15.90 -13.58 0.94
C ILE A 243 -17.17 -14.37 0.63
N LEU A 244 -17.05 -15.67 0.41
CA LEU A 244 -18.20 -16.52 0.08
C LEU A 244 -19.06 -16.82 1.31
N ASN A 245 -18.39 -16.98 2.45
CA ASN A 245 -19.02 -17.14 3.75
C ASN A 245 -18.07 -16.73 4.88
N LYS A 246 -18.47 -16.90 6.14
CA LYS A 246 -17.66 -16.51 7.31
C LYS A 246 -16.26 -17.16 7.36
N ASN A 247 -16.14 -18.32 6.74
CA ASN A 247 -14.96 -19.17 6.86
C ASN A 247 -14.23 -19.34 5.52
N MET A 248 -14.74 -18.78 4.41
CA MET A 248 -14.16 -19.01 3.09
C MET A 248 -14.00 -17.71 2.30
N ILE A 249 -12.78 -17.50 1.85
CA ILE A 249 -12.38 -16.38 0.98
C ILE A 249 -11.79 -16.98 -0.31
N VAL A 250 -12.22 -16.44 -1.45
CA VAL A 250 -11.62 -16.76 -2.75
C VAL A 250 -11.01 -15.49 -3.32
N SER A 251 -9.79 -15.57 -3.79
CA SER A 251 -9.08 -14.47 -4.43
C SER A 251 -8.44 -14.92 -5.73
N ALA A 252 -8.40 -14.04 -6.69
CA ALA A 252 -7.65 -14.22 -7.91
C ALA A 252 -6.94 -12.91 -8.27
N SER A 253 -5.73 -13.04 -8.80
CA SER A 253 -4.98 -11.92 -9.36
C SER A 253 -4.28 -12.39 -10.62
N GLY A 254 -4.14 -11.48 -11.58
CA GLY A 254 -3.40 -11.77 -12.80
C GLY A 254 -2.93 -10.47 -13.46
N LEU A 255 -1.71 -10.48 -13.93
CA LEU A 255 -1.12 -9.46 -14.78
C LEU A 255 -0.75 -10.09 -16.12
N PHE A 256 -1.26 -9.51 -17.19
CA PHE A 256 -0.95 -9.89 -18.57
C PHE A 256 -0.45 -8.66 -19.31
N THR A 257 0.60 -8.80 -20.08
CA THR A 257 1.13 -7.71 -20.89
C THR A 257 1.71 -8.23 -22.21
N ASN A 258 1.58 -7.40 -23.26
CA ASN A 258 2.26 -7.67 -24.52
C ASN A 258 3.64 -6.98 -24.59
N SER A 259 4.04 -6.26 -23.54
CA SER A 259 5.30 -5.52 -23.50
C SER A 259 5.77 -5.22 -22.08
N ILE A 260 7.00 -5.63 -21.78
CA ILE A 260 7.68 -5.37 -20.50
C ILE A 260 7.80 -3.85 -20.24
N SER A 261 8.03 -3.06 -21.30
CA SER A 261 8.17 -1.60 -21.17
C SER A 261 6.89 -0.96 -20.68
N THR A 262 5.72 -1.53 -20.97
CA THR A 262 4.43 -1.04 -20.51
C THR A 262 4.28 -1.24 -19.02
N THR A 263 4.55 -2.43 -18.53
CA THR A 263 4.45 -2.73 -17.10
C THR A 263 5.41 -1.90 -16.25
N ARG A 264 6.63 -1.65 -16.76
CA ARG A 264 7.61 -0.80 -16.07
C ARG A 264 7.23 0.67 -16.04
N SER A 265 6.45 1.14 -17.01
CA SER A 265 6.00 2.54 -17.05
C SER A 265 4.69 2.81 -16.30
N THR A 266 3.89 1.78 -16.03
CA THR A 266 2.59 1.88 -15.35
C THR A 266 2.64 1.53 -13.87
N ASN A 267 3.64 0.76 -13.43
CA ASN A 267 3.79 0.35 -12.03
C ASN A 267 4.94 1.10 -11.36
N GLU A 268 4.76 1.44 -10.09
CA GLU A 268 5.77 2.14 -9.27
C GLU A 268 6.99 1.25 -9.00
N GLU A 269 6.81 -0.09 -8.97
CA GLU A 269 7.89 -1.06 -8.78
C GLU A 269 8.18 -1.83 -10.08
N PRO A 270 9.45 -2.18 -10.35
CA PRO A 270 9.80 -2.95 -11.52
C PRO A 270 9.24 -4.38 -11.39
N ILE A 271 8.30 -4.73 -12.28
CA ILE A 271 7.76 -6.08 -12.38
C ILE A 271 8.67 -6.89 -13.30
N THR A 272 9.18 -8.00 -12.79
CA THR A 272 10.04 -8.93 -13.52
C THR A 272 9.31 -10.20 -13.99
N PHE A 273 8.09 -10.44 -13.48
CA PHE A 273 7.31 -11.62 -13.75
C PHE A 273 5.85 -11.30 -14.00
N GLU A 274 5.20 -11.98 -14.96
CA GLU A 274 3.76 -12.16 -14.97
C GLU A 274 3.37 -13.20 -13.91
N ASN A 275 2.44 -12.86 -13.03
CA ASN A 275 1.96 -13.78 -12.01
C ASN A 275 0.44 -13.83 -12.06
N ILE A 276 -0.06 -15.04 -12.24
CA ILE A 276 -1.50 -15.33 -12.20
C ILE A 276 -1.73 -16.31 -11.08
N TYR A 277 -2.65 -16.01 -10.19
CA TYR A 277 -3.07 -16.99 -9.19
C TYR A 277 -4.58 -17.00 -8.98
N LEU A 278 -5.07 -18.18 -8.64
CA LEU A 278 -6.40 -18.43 -8.07
C LEU A 278 -6.19 -19.08 -6.72
N ARG A 279 -6.70 -18.47 -5.65
CA ARG A 279 -6.51 -18.91 -4.28
C ARG A 279 -7.86 -19.04 -3.56
N SER A 280 -7.97 -20.12 -2.80
CA SER A 280 -9.03 -20.32 -1.82
C SER A 280 -8.44 -20.42 -0.43
N GLU A 281 -8.97 -19.70 0.50
CA GLU A 281 -8.58 -19.68 1.91
C GLU A 281 -9.79 -20.07 2.76
N ASN A 282 -9.63 -21.11 3.56
CA ASN A 282 -10.68 -21.62 4.45
C ASN A 282 -10.19 -21.60 5.89
N TYR A 283 -11.03 -21.14 6.79
CA TYR A 283 -10.78 -21.02 8.22
C TYR A 283 -11.75 -21.90 8.99
N ASP A 284 -11.28 -22.57 10.06
CA ASP A 284 -12.09 -23.44 10.90
C ASP A 284 -12.84 -24.52 10.09
N LEU A 285 -12.16 -25.15 9.13
CA LEU A 285 -12.76 -26.12 8.20
C LEU A 285 -12.95 -27.50 8.84
N LEU A 286 -11.88 -28.05 9.44
CA LEU A 286 -11.85 -29.37 10.06
C LEU A 286 -11.88 -29.25 11.59
N PHE A 287 -11.12 -28.31 12.12
CA PHE A 287 -10.98 -28.03 13.53
C PHE A 287 -11.04 -26.53 13.79
N LYS A 288 -11.29 -26.15 15.03
CA LYS A 288 -11.18 -24.75 15.45
C LYS A 288 -9.73 -24.28 15.35
N ASN A 289 -9.51 -23.09 14.79
CA ASN A 289 -8.22 -22.47 14.54
C ASN A 289 -7.36 -23.22 13.51
N ASP A 290 -7.98 -23.89 12.57
CA ASP A 290 -7.27 -24.36 11.38
C ASP A 290 -7.40 -23.38 10.20
N TYR A 291 -6.48 -23.54 9.26
CA TYR A 291 -6.42 -22.74 8.05
C TYR A 291 -5.99 -23.64 6.89
N LEU A 292 -6.78 -23.66 5.83
CA LEU A 292 -6.48 -24.36 4.60
C LEU A 292 -6.40 -23.36 3.45
N LYS A 293 -5.23 -23.26 2.83
CA LYS A 293 -5.01 -22.51 1.60
C LYS A 293 -4.80 -23.45 0.44
N SER A 294 -5.58 -23.28 -0.60
CA SER A 294 -5.38 -23.93 -1.90
C SER A 294 -5.08 -22.87 -2.94
N GLU A 295 -4.02 -23.04 -3.71
CA GLU A 295 -3.60 -22.06 -4.70
C GLU A 295 -3.20 -22.75 -5.99
N LEU A 296 -3.64 -22.20 -7.11
CA LEU A 296 -3.12 -22.50 -8.43
C LEU A 296 -2.45 -21.22 -8.94
N SER A 297 -1.16 -21.29 -9.20
CA SER A 297 -0.40 -20.16 -9.71
C SER A 297 0.34 -20.49 -10.99
N SER A 298 0.61 -19.45 -11.77
CA SER A 298 1.47 -19.47 -12.94
C SER A 298 2.37 -18.25 -12.89
N VAL A 299 3.65 -18.42 -13.10
CA VAL A 299 4.64 -17.36 -13.12
C VAL A 299 5.40 -17.43 -14.43
N GLU A 300 5.40 -16.36 -15.20
CA GLU A 300 6.17 -16.23 -16.43
C GLU A 300 7.21 -15.13 -16.30
N SER A 301 8.47 -15.46 -16.59
CA SER A 301 9.57 -14.50 -16.51
C SER A 301 9.59 -13.61 -17.75
N PHE A 302 9.77 -12.30 -17.55
CA PHE A 302 10.02 -11.36 -18.65
C PHE A 302 11.46 -11.34 -19.15
N GLU A 303 12.35 -12.04 -18.48
CA GLU A 303 13.70 -12.26 -18.97
C GLU A 303 13.70 -13.32 -20.08
N THR A 304 14.69 -13.27 -20.95
CA THR A 304 14.82 -14.21 -22.08
C THR A 304 15.07 -15.65 -21.62
N ASP A 305 15.24 -15.86 -20.33
CA ASP A 305 15.52 -17.15 -19.73
C ASP A 305 14.22 -17.83 -19.26
N ASN A 306 13.71 -18.77 -20.08
CA ASN A 306 12.52 -19.57 -19.79
C ASN A 306 12.66 -20.45 -18.53
N LEU A 307 13.86 -20.60 -17.98
CA LEU A 307 14.15 -21.43 -16.82
C LEU A 307 13.45 -20.94 -15.53
N ASN A 308 13.16 -19.64 -15.46
CA ASN A 308 12.46 -19.05 -14.31
C ASN A 308 10.94 -19.09 -14.45
N SER A 309 10.42 -19.52 -15.59
CA SER A 309 8.98 -19.63 -15.82
C SER A 309 8.43 -20.92 -15.23
N ILE A 310 7.36 -20.81 -14.46
CA ILE A 310 6.62 -21.90 -13.83
C ILE A 310 5.17 -21.86 -14.32
N PRO A 311 4.86 -22.49 -15.47
CA PRO A 311 3.55 -22.38 -16.09
C PRO A 311 2.40 -22.86 -15.21
N ILE A 312 2.66 -23.86 -14.34
CA ILE A 312 1.64 -24.41 -13.44
C ILE A 312 2.29 -24.75 -12.10
N SER A 313 1.70 -24.23 -11.04
CA SER A 313 2.11 -24.52 -9.67
C SER A 313 0.89 -24.63 -8.74
N PRO A 314 0.23 -25.80 -8.68
CA PRO A 314 -0.75 -26.05 -7.63
C PRO A 314 -0.08 -26.24 -6.28
N SER A 315 -0.61 -25.60 -5.25
CA SER A 315 -0.16 -25.77 -3.87
C SER A 315 -1.33 -25.88 -2.89
N LEU A 316 -1.09 -26.61 -1.82
CA LEU A 316 -2.02 -26.80 -0.71
C LEU A 316 -1.25 -26.62 0.60
N THR A 317 -1.63 -25.63 1.38
CA THR A 317 -1.10 -25.39 2.73
C THR A 317 -2.19 -25.62 3.75
N TYR A 318 -1.97 -26.50 4.70
CA TYR A 318 -2.83 -26.71 5.84
C TYR A 318 -2.10 -26.39 7.12
N THR A 319 -2.64 -25.49 7.93
CA THR A 319 -2.08 -25.12 9.24
C THR A 319 -3.13 -25.30 10.32
N ASN A 320 -2.73 -25.92 11.42
CA ASN A 320 -3.58 -26.10 12.59
C ASN A 320 -2.85 -25.66 13.86
N LEU A 321 -3.53 -24.88 14.70
CA LEU A 321 -3.04 -24.45 16.02
C LEU A 321 -3.80 -25.15 17.12
N ILE A 322 -3.10 -25.96 17.90
CA ILE A 322 -3.65 -26.71 19.06
C ILE A 322 -3.11 -26.08 20.35
N ASP A 323 -4.02 -25.63 21.20
CA ASP A 323 -3.71 -25.15 22.55
C ASP A 323 -3.73 -26.31 23.52
N LEU A 324 -2.56 -26.66 24.06
CA LEU A 324 -2.35 -27.71 25.06
C LEU A 324 -2.21 -27.12 26.48
N LYS A 325 -2.81 -25.96 26.75
CA LYS A 325 -2.78 -25.19 28.02
C LYS A 325 -1.42 -24.52 28.30
N LYS A 326 -0.36 -25.32 28.50
CA LYS A 326 1.01 -24.82 28.74
C LYS A 326 1.85 -24.74 27.48
N TYR A 327 1.46 -25.47 26.45
CA TYR A 327 2.17 -25.57 25.20
C TYR A 327 1.22 -25.26 24.05
N PHE A 328 1.78 -24.77 22.98
CA PHE A 328 1.08 -24.58 21.71
C PHE A 328 1.74 -25.46 20.67
N LEU A 329 0.93 -26.20 19.94
CA LEU A 329 1.39 -27.01 18.82
C LEU A 329 0.85 -26.43 17.53
N ILE A 330 1.74 -26.05 16.64
CA ILE A 330 1.41 -25.66 15.26
C ILE A 330 1.83 -26.81 14.36
N ASN A 331 0.90 -27.31 13.58
CA ASN A 331 1.17 -28.27 12.52
C ASN A 331 0.92 -27.56 11.19
N GLU A 332 1.86 -27.66 10.29
CA GLU A 332 1.78 -27.13 8.94
C GLU A 332 2.16 -28.21 7.93
N PHE A 333 1.33 -28.38 6.92
CA PHE A 333 1.53 -29.29 5.82
C PHE A 333 1.47 -28.47 4.53
N ASP A 334 2.57 -28.45 3.79
CA ASP A 334 2.65 -27.80 2.49
C ASP A 334 2.88 -28.86 1.41
N PHE A 335 1.96 -28.90 0.47
CA PHE A 335 2.11 -29.71 -0.73
C PHE A 335 2.19 -28.78 -1.95
N THR A 336 3.22 -28.97 -2.78
CA THR A 336 3.45 -28.13 -3.96
C THR A 336 3.90 -28.99 -5.13
N ILE A 337 3.32 -28.72 -6.29
CA ILE A 337 3.78 -29.26 -7.56
C ILE A 337 4.30 -28.09 -8.39
N LEU A 338 5.50 -28.22 -8.94
CA LEU A 338 6.06 -27.27 -9.90
C LEU A 338 6.24 -27.94 -11.23
N LYS A 339 5.86 -27.27 -12.29
CA LYS A 339 6.09 -27.75 -13.67
C LYS A 339 6.70 -26.63 -14.48
N ARG A 340 7.83 -26.94 -15.13
CA ARG A 340 8.58 -26.09 -16.05
C ARG A 340 8.62 -26.66 -17.45
N ASN A 341 8.78 -25.80 -18.43
CA ASN A 341 8.94 -26.23 -19.82
C ASN A 341 10.34 -26.85 -20.08
N GLU A 342 11.34 -26.36 -19.36
CA GLU A 342 12.74 -26.78 -19.52
C GLU A 342 13.35 -27.11 -18.15
N SER A 343 14.37 -28.02 -18.17
CA SER A 343 15.14 -28.36 -16.98
C SER A 343 16.63 -28.06 -17.15
N THR A 344 17.28 -27.73 -16.03
CA THR A 344 18.74 -27.60 -15.94
C THR A 344 19.31 -28.57 -14.93
N THR A 345 20.63 -28.55 -14.71
CA THR A 345 21.31 -29.33 -13.67
C THR A 345 20.77 -29.11 -12.26
N SER A 346 20.22 -27.95 -12.00
CA SER A 346 19.74 -27.53 -10.68
C SER A 346 18.23 -27.36 -10.60
N ASN A 347 17.54 -27.15 -11.73
CA ASN A 347 16.11 -26.93 -11.80
C ASN A 347 15.42 -28.05 -12.56
N PRO A 348 14.69 -28.97 -11.90
CA PRO A 348 13.93 -30.02 -12.53
C PRO A 348 12.78 -29.49 -13.38
N SER A 349 12.34 -30.24 -14.37
CA SER A 349 11.16 -29.93 -15.16
C SER A 349 9.86 -30.12 -14.38
N GLU A 350 9.83 -31.10 -13.51
CA GLU A 350 8.71 -31.33 -12.59
C GLU A 350 9.26 -31.60 -11.19
N SER A 351 8.62 -31.06 -10.18
CA SER A 351 8.90 -31.38 -8.78
C SER A 351 7.63 -31.54 -7.97
N PHE A 352 7.60 -32.55 -7.12
CA PHE A 352 6.57 -32.79 -6.12
C PHE A 352 7.21 -32.61 -4.76
N LYS A 353 6.66 -31.73 -3.94
CA LYS A 353 7.18 -31.44 -2.60
C LYS A 353 6.08 -31.57 -1.57
N LEU A 354 6.38 -32.26 -0.48
CA LEU A 354 5.57 -32.31 0.73
C LEU A 354 6.44 -31.89 1.92
N ASN A 355 6.12 -30.76 2.50
CA ASN A 355 6.77 -30.26 3.70
C ASN A 355 5.82 -30.43 4.90
N ILE A 356 6.34 -30.98 5.97
CA ILE A 356 5.62 -31.20 7.23
C ILE A 356 6.39 -30.47 8.31
N ASN A 357 5.84 -29.37 8.80
CA ASN A 357 6.43 -28.54 9.85
C ASN A 357 5.58 -28.66 11.11
N ASN A 358 6.19 -29.17 12.19
CA ASN A 358 5.53 -29.24 13.50
C ASN A 358 6.31 -28.37 14.47
N GLU A 359 5.64 -27.41 15.06
CA GLU A 359 6.22 -26.47 16.03
C GLU A 359 5.56 -26.63 17.37
N LEU A 360 6.30 -27.12 18.38
CA LEU A 360 5.87 -27.13 19.76
C LEU A 360 6.57 -26.01 20.51
N PHE A 361 5.82 -25.10 21.09
CA PHE A 361 6.40 -24.02 21.88
C PHE A 361 5.63 -23.74 23.17
N ASN A 362 6.33 -23.18 24.14
CA ASN A 362 5.73 -22.60 25.30
C ASN A 362 6.19 -21.17 25.53
N ARG A 363 5.36 -20.42 26.22
CA ARG A 363 5.67 -19.05 26.66
C ARG A 363 5.38 -18.93 28.13
N TYR A 364 6.32 -18.39 28.86
CA TYR A 364 6.10 -18.07 30.28
C TYR A 364 6.82 -16.78 30.64
N ILE A 365 6.28 -16.13 31.67
CA ILE A 365 6.75 -14.84 32.14
C ILE A 365 7.07 -14.99 33.61
N ILE A 366 8.29 -14.65 33.98
CA ILE A 366 8.73 -14.58 35.38
C ILE A 366 9.13 -13.14 35.64
N LYS A 367 8.27 -12.40 36.36
CA LYS A 367 8.42 -10.94 36.54
C LYS A 367 8.46 -10.27 35.16
N ASN A 368 9.60 -9.68 34.79
CA ASN A 368 9.79 -8.98 33.49
C ASN A 368 10.60 -9.82 32.49
N LEU A 369 10.91 -11.07 32.80
CA LEU A 369 11.61 -12.00 31.92
C LEU A 369 10.61 -12.82 31.13
N PHE A 370 10.71 -12.74 29.80
CA PHE A 370 9.93 -13.50 28.86
C PHE A 370 10.77 -14.63 28.33
N PHE A 371 10.23 -15.84 28.38
CA PHE A 371 10.85 -17.03 27.83
C PHE A 371 9.95 -17.61 26.76
N LYS A 372 10.52 -17.89 25.60
CA LYS A 372 9.89 -18.67 24.53
C LYS A 372 10.80 -19.82 24.18
N ASN A 373 10.45 -21.02 24.58
CA ASN A 373 11.14 -22.24 24.17
C ASN A 373 10.35 -22.90 23.05
N LYS A 374 11.05 -23.42 22.06
CA LYS A 374 10.46 -23.93 20.84
C LYS A 374 11.24 -25.12 20.32
N ILE A 375 10.51 -26.15 19.90
CA ILE A 375 11.01 -27.30 19.17
C ILE A 375 10.32 -27.32 17.85
N VAL A 376 11.07 -27.36 16.76
CA VAL A 376 10.56 -27.43 15.40
C VAL A 376 11.05 -28.72 14.77
N PHE A 377 10.13 -29.45 14.18
CA PHE A 377 10.39 -30.62 13.35
C PHE A 377 10.00 -30.27 11.93
N ASN A 378 10.97 -30.15 11.06
CA ASN A 378 10.76 -29.90 9.65
C ASN A 378 11.13 -31.17 8.88
N ASN A 379 10.19 -31.71 8.14
CA ASN A 379 10.40 -32.85 7.24
C ASN A 379 10.01 -32.42 5.84
N SER A 380 10.90 -32.63 4.88
CA SER A 380 10.68 -32.38 3.45
C SER A 380 10.87 -33.65 2.68
N LEU A 381 9.84 -34.04 1.95
CA LEU A 381 9.85 -35.15 0.99
C LEU A 381 9.72 -34.53 -0.39
N SER A 382 10.64 -34.81 -1.27
CA SER A 382 10.64 -34.26 -2.63
C SER A 382 10.95 -35.31 -3.65
N ASP A 383 10.29 -35.24 -4.80
CA ASP A 383 10.52 -36.06 -5.98
C ASP A 383 10.76 -35.15 -7.17
N TYR A 384 11.88 -35.34 -7.86
CA TYR A 384 12.38 -34.47 -8.91
C TYR A 384 12.52 -35.23 -10.22
N HIS A 385 11.92 -34.70 -11.29
CA HIS A 385 11.99 -35.24 -12.65
C HIS A 385 12.68 -34.25 -13.59
N PHE A 386 13.56 -34.76 -14.42
CA PHE A 386 14.30 -33.98 -15.41
C PHE A 386 13.97 -34.46 -16.83
N ASN A 387 13.66 -33.54 -17.73
CA ASN A 387 13.36 -33.83 -19.13
C ASN A 387 14.63 -34.17 -19.96
N ASN A 388 15.80 -33.88 -19.40
CA ASN A 388 17.06 -34.13 -20.08
C ASN A 388 17.65 -35.47 -19.63
N ASN A 389 17.99 -36.36 -20.58
CA ASN A 389 18.55 -37.70 -20.31
C ASN A 389 19.93 -37.68 -19.60
N GLU A 390 20.55 -36.52 -19.47
CA GLU A 390 21.79 -36.33 -18.71
C GLU A 390 21.60 -36.33 -17.20
N PHE A 391 20.36 -36.12 -16.72
CA PHE A 391 20.05 -36.04 -15.31
C PHE A 391 19.10 -37.14 -14.88
N LEU A 392 19.45 -37.80 -13.79
CA LEU A 392 18.63 -38.85 -13.22
C LEU A 392 17.57 -38.26 -12.31
N ASN A 393 16.34 -38.73 -12.44
CA ASN A 393 15.27 -38.49 -11.50
C ASN A 393 15.70 -39.01 -10.12
N HIS A 394 15.38 -38.23 -9.05
CA HIS A 394 15.71 -38.69 -7.73
C HIS A 394 14.76 -38.13 -6.65
N ASN A 395 14.68 -38.88 -5.57
CA ASN A 395 13.91 -38.56 -4.40
C ASN A 395 14.84 -38.02 -3.30
N SER A 396 14.36 -37.01 -2.56
CA SER A 396 15.06 -36.41 -1.44
C SER A 396 14.20 -36.49 -0.19
N ILE A 397 14.80 -36.93 0.91
CA ILE A 397 14.19 -36.88 2.24
C ILE A 397 15.10 -36.04 3.14
N LYS A 398 14.60 -34.97 3.65
CA LYS A 398 15.31 -34.07 4.58
C LYS A 398 14.53 -33.95 5.87
N SER A 399 15.19 -34.16 6.98
CA SER A 399 14.61 -33.96 8.31
C SER A 399 15.49 -33.04 9.13
N ASN A 400 14.89 -32.06 9.76
CA ASN A 400 15.58 -31.10 10.62
C ASN A 400 14.82 -30.93 11.92
N ILE A 401 15.52 -31.12 13.04
CA ILE A 401 15.01 -30.83 14.37
C ILE A 401 15.73 -29.58 14.88
N LYS A 402 14.98 -28.55 15.18
CA LYS A 402 15.53 -27.29 15.69
C LYS A 402 15.03 -27.01 17.09
N LEU A 403 15.96 -26.88 18.01
CA LEU A 403 15.70 -26.44 19.38
C LEU A 403 16.06 -24.97 19.49
N SER A 404 15.15 -24.13 19.98
CA SER A 404 15.43 -22.73 20.22
C SER A 404 14.88 -22.25 21.55
N SER A 405 15.62 -21.34 22.17
CA SER A 405 15.19 -20.63 23.37
C SER A 405 15.44 -19.13 23.13
N ASP A 406 14.39 -18.34 23.29
CA ASP A 406 14.42 -16.89 23.17
C ASP A 406 14.09 -16.30 24.55
N LEU A 407 15.01 -15.54 25.09
CA LEU A 407 14.91 -14.89 26.38
C LEU A 407 15.04 -13.38 26.16
N TYR A 408 14.06 -12.62 26.60
CA TYR A 408 14.17 -11.17 26.64
C TYR A 408 13.59 -10.59 27.92
N TYR A 409 14.22 -9.53 28.38
CA TYR A 409 13.82 -8.78 29.55
C TYR A 409 13.17 -7.48 29.12
N GLN A 410 11.91 -7.30 29.48
CA GLN A 410 11.16 -6.07 29.20
C GLN A 410 10.97 -5.30 30.50
N ASN A 411 11.59 -4.14 30.61
CA ASN A 411 11.36 -3.20 31.70
C ASN A 411 10.59 -1.98 31.16
N LEU A 412 9.92 -1.27 32.06
CA LEU A 412 9.27 0.01 31.76
C LEU A 412 10.29 1.11 31.32
N SER A 413 11.57 0.94 31.62
CA SER A 413 12.67 1.71 31.04
C SER A 413 13.06 1.08 29.70
N SER A 414 12.88 1.74 28.63
CA SER A 414 13.26 1.60 27.25
C SER A 414 14.35 0.58 26.83
N LEU A 415 14.95 -0.18 27.73
CA LEU A 415 16.07 -1.08 27.50
C LEU A 415 15.65 -2.56 27.56
N THR A 416 15.82 -3.27 26.46
CA THR A 416 15.43 -4.68 26.32
C THR A 416 16.62 -5.54 25.90
N PRO A 417 17.34 -6.18 26.83
CA PRO A 417 18.31 -7.20 26.49
C PRO A 417 17.62 -8.46 25.98
N ARG A 418 18.18 -9.07 24.94
CA ARG A 418 17.66 -10.26 24.30
C ARG A 418 18.77 -11.28 24.05
N LEU A 419 18.46 -12.54 24.28
CA LEU A 419 19.34 -13.68 24.05
C LEU A 419 18.55 -14.76 23.32
N LYS A 420 19.04 -15.24 22.20
CA LYS A 420 18.42 -16.35 21.47
C LYS A 420 19.43 -17.44 21.17
N PHE A 421 19.07 -18.65 21.48
CA PHE A 421 19.85 -19.84 21.25
C PHE A 421 19.15 -20.77 20.28
N ILE A 422 19.85 -21.27 19.26
CA ILE A 422 19.31 -22.15 18.23
C ILE A 422 20.27 -23.33 18.05
N ILE A 423 19.76 -24.54 18.15
CA ILE A 423 20.51 -25.77 17.89
C ILE A 423 19.77 -26.55 16.81
N PRO A 424 20.26 -26.56 15.56
CA PRO A 424 19.74 -27.43 14.51
C PRO A 424 20.38 -28.81 14.58
N ILE A 425 19.59 -29.85 14.33
CA ILE A 425 20.02 -31.24 14.15
C ILE A 425 19.46 -31.68 12.79
N GLN A 426 20.34 -31.89 11.82
CA GLN A 426 19.96 -32.20 10.46
C GLN A 426 20.24 -33.69 10.15
N LEU A 427 19.25 -34.32 9.53
CA LEU A 427 19.33 -35.64 8.94
C LEU A 427 18.93 -35.51 7.48
N GLU A 428 19.84 -35.83 6.58
CA GLU A 428 19.63 -35.68 5.15
C GLU A 428 20.01 -36.98 4.42
N ASN A 429 19.14 -37.43 3.55
CA ASN A 429 19.41 -38.52 2.62
C ASN A 429 19.22 -38.02 1.19
N SER A 430 20.14 -37.22 0.71
CA SER A 430 20.11 -36.65 -0.65
C SER A 430 21.51 -36.59 -1.22
N ASN A 431 21.65 -37.11 -2.42
CA ASN A 431 22.92 -37.09 -3.16
C ASN A 431 23.13 -35.82 -3.99
N LYS A 432 22.14 -34.92 -4.03
CA LYS A 432 22.20 -33.63 -4.74
C LYS A 432 21.52 -32.53 -3.97
N ASP A 433 22.16 -31.38 -3.93
CA ASP A 433 21.60 -30.14 -3.37
C ASP A 433 20.72 -29.46 -4.43
N ILE A 434 19.47 -29.87 -4.56
CA ILE A 434 18.49 -29.16 -5.35
C ILE A 434 17.89 -28.07 -4.47
N ASN A 435 17.91 -26.84 -4.96
CA ASN A 435 17.33 -25.69 -4.29
C ASN A 435 16.40 -24.95 -5.24
N GLU A 436 15.10 -25.06 -5.03
CA GLU A 436 14.08 -24.40 -5.83
C GLU A 436 13.42 -23.22 -5.09
N ASP A 437 13.27 -23.33 -3.78
CA ASP A 437 12.46 -22.38 -3.01
C ASP A 437 13.25 -21.60 -1.94
N SER A 438 14.49 -22.01 -1.66
CA SER A 438 15.22 -21.41 -0.54
C SER A 438 16.18 -20.32 -0.99
N LYS A 439 16.08 -19.18 -0.29
CA LYS A 439 17.00 -18.05 -0.44
C LYS A 439 17.63 -17.71 0.91
N SER A 440 18.93 -17.42 0.89
CA SER A 440 19.62 -16.95 2.09
C SER A 440 19.13 -15.56 2.48
N ILE A 441 18.92 -15.37 3.77
CA ILE A 441 18.55 -14.06 4.35
C ILE A 441 19.85 -13.30 4.65
N THR A 442 19.95 -12.08 4.16
CA THR A 442 20.99 -11.17 4.62
C THR A 442 20.64 -10.68 6.02
N PHE A 443 21.43 -11.06 7.01
CA PHE A 443 21.21 -10.61 8.38
C PHE A 443 21.46 -9.10 8.52
N ASN A 444 20.49 -8.43 9.12
CA ASN A 444 20.54 -7.03 9.53
C ASN A 444 19.99 -6.90 10.95
N TYR A 445 19.92 -5.69 11.48
CA TYR A 445 19.44 -5.44 12.84
C TYR A 445 18.00 -5.91 13.10
N GLN A 446 17.15 -6.01 12.05
CA GLN A 446 15.75 -6.42 12.19
C GLN A 446 15.57 -7.94 12.24
N ASN A 447 16.38 -8.69 11.50
CA ASN A 447 16.19 -10.13 11.32
C ASN A 447 17.28 -11.00 11.98
N GLN A 448 18.22 -10.42 12.72
CA GLN A 448 19.34 -11.17 13.32
C GLN A 448 18.89 -12.24 14.34
N PHE A 449 17.71 -12.03 14.95
CA PHE A 449 17.07 -13.01 15.82
C PHE A 449 16.16 -14.00 15.08
N SER A 450 16.18 -14.04 13.74
CA SER A 450 15.44 -15.05 12.96
C SER A 450 15.84 -16.47 13.35
N GLU A 451 14.91 -17.40 13.25
CA GLU A 451 15.15 -18.81 13.56
C GLU A 451 15.90 -19.54 12.46
N SER A 452 15.77 -19.08 11.23
CA SER A 452 16.46 -19.63 10.06
C SER A 452 17.17 -18.50 9.31
N ARG A 453 18.31 -18.83 8.69
CA ARG A 453 18.98 -17.96 7.73
C ARG A 453 18.45 -18.13 6.30
N PHE A 454 17.51 -19.03 6.11
CA PHE A 454 16.90 -19.30 4.83
C PHE A 454 15.40 -19.06 4.90
N PHE A 455 14.85 -18.52 3.81
CA PHE A 455 13.46 -18.68 3.46
C PHE A 455 13.31 -19.97 2.66
N GLY A 456 12.12 -20.57 2.68
CA GLY A 456 11.84 -21.82 1.97
C GLY A 456 12.19 -23.06 2.77
N ASN A 457 12.02 -24.22 2.16
CA ASN A 457 12.11 -25.53 2.80
C ASN A 457 13.23 -26.43 2.24
N ASP A 458 13.97 -25.97 1.23
CA ASP A 458 15.04 -26.76 0.62
C ASP A 458 16.37 -26.67 1.36
N LEU A 459 16.63 -25.55 2.04
CA LEU A 459 17.86 -25.31 2.79
C LEU A 459 17.59 -25.12 4.28
N PHE A 460 18.35 -25.78 5.12
CA PHE A 460 18.26 -25.68 6.57
C PHE A 460 19.56 -25.17 7.21
N ASP A 461 19.46 -24.56 8.39
CA ASP A 461 20.63 -24.23 9.20
C ASP A 461 21.31 -25.52 9.65
N SER A 462 22.65 -25.57 9.54
CA SER A 462 23.45 -26.76 9.87
C SER A 462 24.26 -26.63 11.16
N SER A 463 24.32 -25.44 11.75
CA SER A 463 25.17 -25.22 12.93
C SER A 463 24.46 -24.44 14.04
N PRO A 464 24.81 -24.74 15.32
CA PRO A 464 24.31 -23.99 16.46
C PRO A 464 24.68 -22.53 16.41
N ARG A 465 23.72 -21.68 16.78
CA ARG A 465 23.87 -20.23 16.76
C ARG A 465 23.39 -19.58 18.07
N LEU A 466 24.20 -18.70 18.59
CA LEU A 466 23.85 -17.82 19.70
C LEU A 466 23.75 -16.39 19.17
N THR A 467 22.61 -15.76 19.37
CA THR A 467 22.38 -14.34 19.07
C THR A 467 22.07 -13.61 20.37
N TYR A 468 22.76 -12.52 20.61
CA TYR A 468 22.52 -11.65 21.74
C TYR A 468 22.48 -10.20 21.31
N GLY A 469 21.75 -9.40 22.05
CA GLY A 469 21.59 -8.00 21.69
C GLY A 469 20.95 -7.16 22.76
N LEU A 470 20.96 -5.88 22.48
CA LEU A 470 20.38 -4.85 23.32
C LEU A 470 19.58 -3.91 22.45
N GLU A 471 18.32 -3.77 22.77
CA GLU A 471 17.43 -2.82 22.15
C GLU A 471 17.12 -1.69 23.11
N TYR A 472 17.30 -0.45 22.69
CA TYR A 472 16.99 0.73 23.46
C TYR A 472 16.03 1.63 22.71
N PHE A 473 14.88 1.90 23.31
CA PHE A 473 13.80 2.67 22.71
C PHE A 473 13.58 3.98 23.48
N ILE A 474 13.60 5.10 22.76
CA ILE A 474 13.29 6.43 23.30
C ILE A 474 12.06 6.98 22.60
N GLN A 475 11.02 7.30 23.37
CA GLN A 475 9.84 8.00 22.89
C GLN A 475 9.97 9.48 23.21
N LEU A 476 10.17 10.31 22.21
CA LEU A 476 10.06 11.77 22.28
C LEU A 476 8.65 12.20 21.86
N LYS A 477 8.25 13.44 22.18
CA LYS A 477 6.88 13.94 21.90
C LYS A 477 6.43 13.75 20.45
N ARG A 478 7.33 13.85 19.47
CA ARG A 478 7.06 13.72 18.02
C ARG A 478 7.95 12.72 17.28
N GLN A 479 8.89 12.09 17.97
CA GLN A 479 9.87 11.20 17.36
C GLN A 479 10.05 9.94 18.17
N LYS A 480 10.33 8.84 17.49
CA LYS A 480 10.71 7.56 18.09
C LYS A 480 12.14 7.25 17.65
N ILE A 481 13.01 7.00 18.61
CA ILE A 481 14.41 6.64 18.34
C ILE A 481 14.60 5.22 18.86
N ASN A 482 15.10 4.34 18.02
CA ASN A 482 15.38 2.96 18.36
C ASN A 482 16.85 2.64 18.07
N PHE A 483 17.58 2.20 19.10
CA PHE A 483 18.97 1.77 18.98
C PHE A 483 19.04 0.26 19.21
N ASN A 484 19.58 -0.46 18.22
CA ASN A 484 19.75 -1.91 18.29
C ASN A 484 21.24 -2.26 18.11
N ILE A 485 21.76 -2.99 19.07
CA ILE A 485 23.10 -3.57 18.99
C ILE A 485 22.95 -5.07 19.15
N ASN A 486 23.22 -5.80 18.09
CA ASN A 486 23.04 -7.24 18.06
C ASN A 486 24.29 -7.92 17.49
N GLN A 487 24.62 -9.09 18.02
CA GLN A 487 25.70 -9.94 17.52
C GLN A 487 25.25 -11.40 17.49
N SER A 488 25.64 -12.12 16.46
CA SER A 488 25.44 -13.56 16.34
C SER A 488 26.75 -14.28 16.29
N TYR A 489 26.84 -15.37 17.01
CA TYR A 489 27.98 -16.27 17.04
C TYR A 489 27.55 -17.68 16.59
N GLU A 490 28.31 -18.29 15.70
CA GLU A 490 28.10 -19.64 15.20
C GLU A 490 29.26 -20.54 15.60
N THR A 491 28.96 -21.73 16.06
CA THR A 491 29.96 -22.64 16.64
C THR A 491 30.76 -23.42 15.58
N ASN A 492 30.21 -23.60 14.38
CA ASN A 492 30.86 -24.35 13.33
C ASN A 492 31.30 -23.44 12.17
N LEU A 493 32.57 -23.05 12.15
CA LEU A 493 33.18 -22.18 11.15
C LEU A 493 33.33 -22.85 9.76
N ASN A 494 33.21 -24.17 9.69
CA ASN A 494 33.35 -24.93 8.43
C ASN A 494 32.00 -25.19 7.74
N SER A 495 30.92 -24.64 8.23
CA SER A 495 29.64 -24.77 7.54
C SER A 495 29.68 -23.99 6.20
N ARG A 496 29.04 -24.54 5.18
CA ARG A 496 28.95 -23.96 3.81
C ARG A 496 28.52 -22.49 3.79
N TYR A 497 27.96 -21.98 4.90
CA TYR A 497 27.37 -20.65 5.05
C TYR A 497 27.94 -19.83 6.22
N SER A 498 29.01 -20.30 6.88
CA SER A 498 29.62 -19.64 8.05
C SER A 498 30.10 -18.23 7.77
N ASN A 499 30.52 -17.96 6.54
CA ASN A 499 31.03 -16.65 6.12
C ASN A 499 29.98 -15.54 6.09
N LEU A 500 28.68 -15.86 6.12
CA LEU A 500 27.60 -14.87 6.10
C LEU A 500 27.31 -14.23 7.47
N ILE A 501 27.78 -14.84 8.56
CA ILE A 501 27.47 -14.40 9.94
C ILE A 501 28.59 -13.56 10.58
N ASN A 502 29.84 -13.72 10.12
CA ASN A 502 31.02 -13.14 10.78
C ASN A 502 31.15 -11.62 10.70
N GLN A 503 30.22 -10.88 10.11
CA GLN A 503 30.39 -9.44 9.85
C GLN A 503 29.27 -8.51 10.30
N SER A 504 28.30 -8.95 11.08
CA SER A 504 27.18 -8.07 11.41
C SER A 504 27.20 -7.51 12.82
N SER A 505 28.21 -6.72 13.16
CA SER A 505 28.03 -5.65 14.15
C SER A 505 27.74 -4.37 13.38
N LYS A 506 26.50 -3.96 13.28
CA LYS A 506 26.13 -2.65 12.70
C LYS A 506 25.48 -1.80 13.77
N PHE A 507 26.05 -0.62 13.97
CA PHE A 507 25.35 0.51 14.56
C PHE A 507 24.38 1.07 13.53
N SER A 508 23.12 1.22 13.90
CA SER A 508 22.13 2.00 13.14
C SER A 508 21.55 3.09 14.02
#